data_32d123193d85e2c65579c467f726ad17
#
_entry.id   32d123193d85e2c65579c467f726ad17
#
_cell.length_a   1.000
_cell.length_b   1.000
_cell.length_c   1.000
_cell.angle_alpha   90.00
_cell.angle_beta   90.00
_cell.angle_gamma   90.00
#
_symmetry.space_group_name_H-M   'P 1'
#
loop_
_entity.id
_entity.type
_entity.pdbx_description
1 polymer ?
#
loop_
_entity_poly.entity_id
_entity_poly.type
_entity_poly.pdbx_seq_one_letter_code
_entity_poly.pdbx_strand_id
1 'polypeptide(L)'
;LVLSSVPLERNDWRCIDFALSEIPSEGYCDQPYAAVNQRGEWVVVMTTGRGVEGEPGQHIVSTVSRDRGRTWGPLVDVEPANGPEASWATCAMAPSGRIFVFYTYNAENLRRVLAEDGRYLTRVDTLGKLVFKFSDDGGHTWSVDRFEVPIRTFAIDRSNVYAGARQFFWSIAKPILHQGSLYLPLSKVGNFGEGFMASGTGAIVVSRNLINEGDPAKITWETLPDGDAGLPAPEGRVADEHNMVPLSDGSLYCVYRTNQGHNVEVYSRDGGRTWTNPAWGRYRPDGRFIKQPRCLNKVHRFANGKYALFFHNNGGRHYSPHPLGNRNPTWIAGGVERDGFIHWSEPEVLLYDNDYARGISYPDWIEDQGEYFLTATQKTRARVHQIPTSFMEMLWAQPTLREVARAGILVEVRRPAVPLGSSIEWPRLGKLSTRDSFAIEMAIEPATNSDDRVILDTRRPTTSGIGTEAQFAGNGVAISHRRDGSLEVILEDGRSPLLWTTEPGSAPVDRALHLVISVDADSKVLTLVLNGQLYDGGSRPFGYARFNPFMYDVNGSPTVEWGRSIDLGVTLVRVYGRSLFTSEAVGNFRALASI
;
A
#
# COMPACT_ATOMS: atom_id res chain seq x y z
N LEU A 1 11.08 4.37 47.75
CA LEU A 1 10.77 3.48 46.65
C LEU A 1 9.81 4.22 45.70
N VAL A 2 10.32 4.81 44.63
CA VAL A 2 9.53 5.40 43.57
C VAL A 2 9.21 4.24 42.63
N LEU A 3 7.96 3.84 42.59
CA LEU A 3 7.44 2.92 41.58
C LEU A 3 7.57 3.63 40.22
N SER A 4 8.49 3.16 39.39
CA SER A 4 8.54 3.53 38.00
C SER A 4 7.22 3.07 37.36
N SER A 5 6.42 4.02 36.88
CA SER A 5 5.27 3.72 36.04
C SER A 5 5.77 2.97 34.81
N VAL A 6 5.33 1.72 34.66
CA VAL A 6 5.49 0.96 33.42
C VAL A 6 4.84 1.81 32.33
N PRO A 7 5.53 2.13 31.21
CA PRO A 7 4.89 2.83 30.12
C PRO A 7 3.71 1.97 29.64
N LEU A 8 2.52 2.57 29.56
CA LEU A 8 1.41 1.98 28.86
C LEU A 8 1.89 1.69 27.44
N GLU A 9 1.89 0.42 27.05
CA GLU A 9 2.16 0.02 25.67
C GLU A 9 1.20 0.79 24.76
N ARG A 10 1.74 1.67 23.95
CA ARG A 10 0.96 2.32 22.90
C ARG A 10 0.71 1.31 21.81
N ASN A 11 -0.50 0.80 21.72
CA ASN A 11 -0.91 -0.10 20.66
C ASN A 11 -1.20 0.71 19.39
N ASP A 12 -0.21 0.87 18.53
CA ASP A 12 -0.45 1.44 17.19
C ASP A 12 -1.12 0.38 16.31
N TRP A 13 -2.39 0.59 15.99
CA TRP A 13 -3.20 -0.31 15.15
C TRP A 13 -2.58 -0.58 13.76
N ARG A 14 -1.68 0.28 13.28
CA ARG A 14 -0.96 0.11 12.02
C ARG A 14 0.15 -0.93 12.11
N CYS A 15 0.65 -1.22 13.29
CA CYS A 15 1.67 -2.25 13.49
C CYS A 15 1.03 -3.64 13.39
N ILE A 16 1.61 -4.51 12.57
CA ILE A 16 1.08 -5.87 12.38
C ILE A 16 1.06 -6.71 13.65
N ASP A 17 1.87 -6.37 14.65
CA ASP A 17 1.87 -7.08 15.93
C ASP A 17 0.61 -6.79 16.77
N PHE A 18 -0.13 -5.72 16.44
CA PHE A 18 -1.41 -5.36 17.05
C PHE A 18 -2.61 -5.67 16.13
N ALA A 19 -2.45 -6.64 15.23
CA ALA A 19 -3.58 -7.18 14.47
C ALA A 19 -4.70 -7.68 15.38
N LEU A 20 -5.94 -7.63 14.91
CA LEU A 20 -7.09 -8.14 15.64
C LEU A 20 -6.93 -9.64 15.94
N SER A 21 -6.48 -10.40 14.95
CA SER A 21 -6.17 -11.84 15.10
C SER A 21 -5.24 -12.33 13.99
N GLU A 22 -4.68 -13.51 14.20
CA GLU A 22 -4.01 -14.30 13.17
C GLU A 22 -5.00 -15.33 12.60
N ILE A 23 -5.04 -15.43 11.27
CA ILE A 23 -5.85 -16.42 10.55
C ILE A 23 -5.06 -17.74 10.52
N PRO A 24 -5.65 -18.87 10.90
CA PRO A 24 -4.94 -20.16 10.89
C PRO A 24 -4.40 -20.54 9.52
N SER A 25 -3.19 -21.10 9.45
CA SER A 25 -2.56 -21.59 8.23
C SER A 25 -1.62 -22.77 8.56
N GLU A 26 -1.09 -23.43 7.53
CA GLU A 26 -0.18 -24.57 7.68
C GLU A 26 1.30 -24.19 7.53
N GLY A 27 1.61 -22.89 7.54
CA GLY A 27 2.96 -22.35 7.41
C GLY A 27 3.03 -21.33 6.29
N TYR A 28 3.08 -21.75 5.00
CA TYR A 28 2.82 -20.84 3.89
C TYR A 28 1.35 -20.43 3.87
N CYS A 29 1.07 -19.15 3.63
CA CYS A 29 -0.29 -18.66 3.45
C CYS A 29 -0.32 -17.43 2.53
N ASP A 30 -1.26 -17.45 1.58
CA ASP A 30 -1.39 -16.36 0.62
C ASP A 30 -2.84 -16.05 0.30
N GLN A 31 -3.11 -14.78 -0.01
CA GLN A 31 -4.42 -14.27 -0.41
C GLN A 31 -5.54 -14.63 0.58
N PRO A 32 -5.49 -14.19 1.83
CA PRO A 32 -6.55 -14.45 2.81
C PRO A 32 -7.78 -13.61 2.45
N TYR A 33 -8.51 -14.02 1.39
CA TYR A 33 -9.65 -13.28 0.87
C TYR A 33 -10.94 -13.73 1.54
N ALA A 34 -11.80 -12.76 1.85
CA ALA A 34 -12.94 -12.95 2.71
C ALA A 34 -14.29 -12.73 1.99
N ALA A 35 -15.30 -13.44 2.45
CA ALA A 35 -16.71 -13.13 2.20
C ALA A 35 -17.44 -13.10 3.54
N VAL A 36 -18.42 -12.20 3.69
CA VAL A 36 -19.32 -12.20 4.83
C VAL A 36 -20.60 -12.91 4.39
N ASN A 37 -20.90 -14.07 4.99
CA ASN A 37 -22.06 -14.87 4.59
C ASN A 37 -23.37 -14.29 5.13
N GLN A 38 -24.50 -14.83 4.70
CA GLN A 38 -25.83 -14.35 5.09
C GLN A 38 -26.14 -14.48 6.59
N ARG A 39 -25.35 -15.26 7.34
CA ARG A 39 -25.42 -15.36 8.81
C ARG A 39 -24.56 -14.33 9.53
N GLY A 40 -23.83 -13.48 8.78
CA GLY A 40 -22.85 -12.53 9.32
C GLY A 40 -21.53 -13.18 9.76
N GLU A 41 -21.28 -14.46 9.38
CA GLU A 41 -20.02 -15.12 9.62
C GLU A 41 -19.01 -14.71 8.53
N TRP A 42 -17.76 -14.54 8.90
CA TRP A 42 -16.68 -14.27 7.94
C TRP A 42 -16.06 -15.57 7.49
N VAL A 43 -16.03 -15.77 6.20
CA VAL A 43 -15.41 -16.93 5.56
C VAL A 43 -14.15 -16.44 4.87
N VAL A 44 -13.00 -16.92 5.28
CA VAL A 44 -11.72 -16.65 4.61
C VAL A 44 -11.31 -17.88 3.83
N VAL A 45 -10.92 -17.67 2.58
CA VAL A 45 -10.27 -18.69 1.75
C VAL A 45 -8.83 -18.26 1.49
N MET A 46 -7.91 -19.22 1.41
CA MET A 46 -6.51 -18.93 1.09
C MET A 46 -5.78 -20.15 0.55
N THR A 47 -4.69 -19.89 -0.13
CA THR A 47 -3.68 -20.92 -0.44
C THR A 47 -2.84 -21.14 0.81
N THR A 48 -2.63 -22.39 1.20
CA THR A 48 -1.76 -22.76 2.32
C THR A 48 -0.95 -24.02 2.00
N GLY A 49 -0.04 -24.39 2.87
CA GLY A 49 0.76 -25.58 2.79
C GLY A 49 2.08 -25.44 3.55
N ARG A 50 2.85 -26.51 3.62
CA ARG A 50 4.20 -26.49 4.14
C ARG A 50 5.17 -25.91 3.12
N GLY A 51 6.29 -25.34 3.57
CA GLY A 51 7.33 -24.79 2.69
C GLY A 51 7.11 -23.33 2.34
N VAL A 52 7.48 -22.96 1.12
CA VAL A 52 7.43 -21.58 0.61
C VAL A 52 6.63 -21.51 -0.69
N GLU A 53 6.37 -20.31 -1.16
CA GLU A 53 5.61 -20.02 -2.39
C GLU A 53 6.16 -20.81 -3.59
N GLY A 54 5.29 -21.52 -4.27
CA GLY A 54 5.61 -22.29 -5.49
C GLY A 54 6.15 -23.69 -5.26
N GLU A 55 6.34 -24.11 -4.01
CA GLU A 55 6.74 -25.49 -3.68
C GLU A 55 5.56 -26.47 -3.76
N PRO A 56 5.84 -27.77 -3.98
CA PRO A 56 4.83 -28.83 -3.91
C PRO A 56 4.09 -28.88 -2.58
N GLY A 57 2.82 -29.31 -2.60
CA GLY A 57 2.00 -29.50 -1.41
C GLY A 57 1.10 -28.32 -1.05
N GLN A 58 1.06 -27.29 -1.88
CA GLN A 58 0.11 -26.19 -1.73
C GLN A 58 -1.30 -26.64 -2.08
N HIS A 59 -2.26 -26.22 -1.28
CA HIS A 59 -3.68 -26.52 -1.46
C HIS A 59 -4.56 -25.36 -0.99
N ILE A 60 -5.87 -25.48 -1.15
CA ILE A 60 -6.81 -24.43 -0.78
C ILE A 60 -7.60 -24.83 0.44
N VAL A 61 -7.64 -23.93 1.41
CA VAL A 61 -8.44 -24.07 2.63
C VAL A 61 -9.40 -22.91 2.81
N SER A 62 -10.40 -23.13 3.63
CA SER A 62 -11.25 -22.09 4.21
C SER A 62 -11.27 -22.19 5.73
N THR A 63 -11.61 -21.09 6.38
CA THR A 63 -11.92 -21.03 7.82
C THR A 63 -13.02 -20.01 8.05
N VAL A 64 -13.79 -20.18 9.13
CA VAL A 64 -14.95 -19.35 9.45
C VAL A 64 -14.77 -18.69 10.81
N SER A 65 -15.02 -17.39 10.87
CA SER A 65 -15.14 -16.64 12.11
C SER A 65 -16.59 -16.25 12.38
N ARG A 66 -17.06 -16.45 13.61
CA ARG A 66 -18.42 -16.08 14.08
C ARG A 66 -18.43 -14.84 14.96
N ASP A 67 -17.29 -14.25 15.19
CA ASP A 67 -17.07 -13.12 16.10
C ASP A 67 -16.32 -11.97 15.43
N ARG A 68 -16.53 -11.82 14.12
CA ARG A 68 -15.95 -10.74 13.30
C ARG A 68 -14.43 -10.77 13.30
N GLY A 69 -13.87 -11.95 13.06
CA GLY A 69 -12.43 -12.12 12.87
C GLY A 69 -11.61 -12.14 14.16
N ARG A 70 -12.23 -12.21 15.36
CA ARG A 70 -11.48 -12.32 16.63
C ARG A 70 -10.98 -13.72 16.88
N THR A 71 -11.77 -14.71 16.54
CA THR A 71 -11.40 -16.13 16.59
C THR A 71 -11.80 -16.84 15.30
N TRP A 72 -11.14 -17.94 15.00
CA TRP A 72 -11.32 -18.72 13.79
C TRP A 72 -11.60 -20.18 14.10
N GLY A 73 -12.45 -20.78 13.30
CA GLY A 73 -12.71 -22.20 13.31
C GLY A 73 -11.53 -23.01 12.73
N PRO A 74 -11.64 -24.34 12.71
CA PRO A 74 -10.65 -25.19 12.06
C PRO A 74 -10.56 -24.91 10.57
N LEU A 75 -9.41 -25.23 9.97
CA LEU A 75 -9.25 -25.24 8.52
C LEU A 75 -10.11 -26.32 7.90
N VAL A 76 -10.78 -26.01 6.81
CA VAL A 76 -11.59 -26.92 6.00
C VAL A 76 -11.00 -26.95 4.59
N ASP A 77 -10.68 -28.15 4.11
CA ASP A 77 -10.15 -28.33 2.77
C ASP A 77 -11.19 -27.96 1.71
N VAL A 78 -10.87 -26.99 0.87
CA VAL A 78 -11.52 -26.80 -0.44
C VAL A 78 -10.90 -27.78 -1.44
N GLU A 79 -9.57 -27.86 -1.44
CA GLU A 79 -8.80 -28.91 -2.12
C GLU A 79 -7.84 -29.56 -1.10
N PRO A 80 -7.75 -30.90 -1.07
CA PRO A 80 -6.95 -31.59 -0.08
C PRO A 80 -5.45 -31.50 -0.38
N ALA A 81 -4.63 -31.50 0.66
CA ALA A 81 -3.16 -31.43 0.59
C ALA A 81 -2.51 -32.63 -0.12
N ASN A 82 -3.18 -33.78 -0.18
CA ASN A 82 -2.67 -35.02 -0.81
C ASN A 82 -2.99 -35.14 -2.30
N GLY A 83 -3.63 -34.13 -2.89
CA GLY A 83 -3.93 -34.05 -4.33
C GLY A 83 -2.83 -33.31 -5.11
N PRO A 84 -3.07 -33.10 -6.43
CA PRO A 84 -2.33 -32.09 -7.18
C PRO A 84 -2.44 -30.72 -6.54
N GLU A 85 -1.41 -29.88 -6.72
CA GLU A 85 -1.40 -28.55 -6.13
C GLU A 85 -2.56 -27.68 -6.64
N ALA A 86 -3.08 -26.89 -5.70
CA ALA A 86 -4.06 -25.86 -5.96
C ALA A 86 -3.54 -24.55 -5.36
N SER A 87 -3.64 -23.44 -6.13
CA SER A 87 -3.04 -22.16 -5.76
C SER A 87 -3.90 -20.97 -6.18
N TRP A 88 -3.64 -19.83 -5.57
CA TRP A 88 -4.24 -18.53 -5.93
C TRP A 88 -5.76 -18.49 -5.73
N ALA A 89 -6.19 -18.93 -4.54
CA ALA A 89 -7.61 -18.91 -4.18
C ALA A 89 -8.17 -17.49 -4.09
N THR A 90 -9.34 -17.30 -4.66
CA THR A 90 -10.14 -16.09 -4.51
C THR A 90 -11.62 -16.45 -4.43
N CYS A 91 -12.44 -15.62 -3.76
CA CYS A 91 -13.84 -15.97 -3.55
C CYS A 91 -14.80 -14.85 -3.94
N ALA A 92 -16.01 -15.26 -4.28
CA ALA A 92 -17.16 -14.39 -4.45
C ALA A 92 -18.40 -15.05 -3.85
N MET A 93 -19.28 -14.26 -3.25
CA MET A 93 -20.57 -14.74 -2.76
C MET A 93 -21.69 -14.22 -3.66
N ALA A 94 -22.49 -15.12 -4.19
CA ALA A 94 -23.69 -14.76 -4.93
C ALA A 94 -24.79 -14.24 -3.99
N PRO A 95 -25.77 -13.46 -4.49
CA PRO A 95 -26.92 -13.00 -3.69
C PRO A 95 -27.74 -14.15 -3.08
N SER A 96 -27.71 -15.34 -3.66
CA SER A 96 -28.30 -16.57 -3.11
C SER A 96 -27.67 -17.04 -1.79
N GLY A 97 -26.46 -16.54 -1.47
CA GLY A 97 -25.63 -16.99 -0.34
C GLY A 97 -24.62 -18.08 -0.71
N ARG A 98 -24.65 -18.59 -1.94
CA ARG A 98 -23.62 -19.53 -2.44
C ARG A 98 -22.29 -18.82 -2.53
N ILE A 99 -21.24 -19.40 -1.94
CA ILE A 99 -19.87 -18.91 -2.02
C ILE A 99 -19.12 -19.73 -3.07
N PHE A 100 -18.55 -19.04 -4.06
CA PHE A 100 -17.68 -19.63 -5.06
C PHE A 100 -16.22 -19.37 -4.69
N VAL A 101 -15.35 -20.38 -4.85
CA VAL A 101 -13.89 -20.24 -4.72
C VAL A 101 -13.26 -20.60 -6.05
N PHE A 102 -12.53 -19.65 -6.63
CA PHE A 102 -11.79 -19.79 -7.88
C PHE A 102 -10.31 -19.98 -7.57
N TYR A 103 -9.64 -20.87 -8.28
CA TYR A 103 -8.22 -21.17 -8.06
C TYR A 103 -7.61 -21.89 -9.26
N THR A 104 -6.27 -21.90 -9.32
CA THR A 104 -5.52 -22.71 -10.29
C THR A 104 -5.36 -24.12 -9.74
N TYR A 105 -5.71 -25.13 -10.53
CA TYR A 105 -5.59 -26.55 -10.17
C TYR A 105 -4.65 -27.26 -11.12
N ASN A 106 -3.54 -27.83 -10.62
CA ASN A 106 -2.50 -28.50 -11.38
C ASN A 106 -2.88 -29.96 -11.74
N ALA A 107 -4.01 -30.13 -12.47
CA ALA A 107 -4.60 -31.43 -12.77
C ALA A 107 -3.64 -32.41 -13.47
N GLU A 108 -2.70 -31.92 -14.26
CA GLU A 108 -1.71 -32.73 -14.98
C GLU A 108 -0.48 -33.07 -14.10
N ASN A 109 -0.46 -32.63 -12.86
CA ASN A 109 0.65 -32.85 -11.92
C ASN A 109 2.02 -32.45 -12.49
N LEU A 110 2.06 -31.29 -13.15
CA LEU A 110 3.27 -30.74 -13.74
C LEU A 110 4.23 -30.28 -12.64
N ARG A 111 5.51 -30.55 -12.83
CA ARG A 111 6.55 -30.26 -11.81
C ARG A 111 7.55 -29.22 -12.25
N ARG A 112 7.54 -28.86 -13.51
CA ARG A 112 8.47 -27.88 -14.09
C ARG A 112 7.88 -27.22 -15.31
N VAL A 113 8.32 -26.02 -15.58
CA VAL A 113 7.97 -25.24 -16.77
C VAL A 113 9.23 -24.74 -17.45
N LEU A 114 9.28 -24.77 -18.77
CA LEU A 114 10.38 -24.24 -19.56
C LEU A 114 10.30 -22.71 -19.60
N ALA A 115 11.40 -22.06 -19.27
CA ALA A 115 11.56 -20.60 -19.38
C ALA A 115 12.07 -20.22 -20.78
N GLU A 116 11.93 -18.94 -21.15
CA GLU A 116 12.37 -18.43 -22.46
C GLU A 116 13.90 -18.51 -22.68
N ASP A 117 14.68 -18.58 -21.60
CA ASP A 117 16.13 -18.76 -21.62
C ASP A 117 16.59 -20.23 -21.67
N GLY A 118 15.65 -21.16 -21.81
CA GLY A 118 15.91 -22.60 -21.90
C GLY A 118 16.06 -23.31 -20.55
N ARG A 119 16.03 -22.60 -19.42
CA ARG A 119 16.05 -23.21 -18.09
C ARG A 119 14.69 -23.77 -17.72
N TYR A 120 14.65 -24.74 -16.81
CA TYR A 120 13.41 -25.21 -16.19
C TYR A 120 13.24 -24.58 -14.82
N LEU A 121 12.05 -24.01 -14.60
CA LEU A 121 11.59 -23.55 -13.30
C LEU A 121 10.75 -24.64 -12.66
N THR A 122 10.88 -24.80 -11.35
CA THR A 122 10.22 -25.88 -10.58
C THR A 122 8.98 -25.42 -9.82
N ARG A 123 8.59 -24.16 -9.95
CA ARG A 123 7.35 -23.65 -9.35
C ARG A 123 6.14 -24.34 -9.94
N VAL A 124 5.21 -24.77 -9.07
CA VAL A 124 4.00 -25.51 -9.46
C VAL A 124 2.71 -24.70 -9.37
N ASP A 125 2.76 -23.54 -8.76
CA ASP A 125 1.62 -22.70 -8.44
C ASP A 125 0.99 -21.93 -9.62
N THR A 126 1.65 -21.90 -10.78
CA THR A 126 1.11 -21.30 -12.02
C THR A 126 0.74 -22.33 -13.06
N LEU A 127 0.77 -23.60 -12.70
CA LEU A 127 0.51 -24.71 -13.62
C LEU A 127 -0.90 -25.25 -13.40
N GLY A 128 -1.64 -25.45 -14.50
CA GLY A 128 -2.94 -26.10 -14.44
C GLY A 128 -4.07 -25.30 -15.09
N LYS A 129 -5.27 -25.58 -14.63
CA LYS A 129 -6.52 -25.02 -15.15
C LYS A 129 -7.17 -24.10 -14.12
N LEU A 130 -7.86 -23.07 -14.58
CA LEU A 130 -8.75 -22.29 -13.73
C LEU A 130 -10.00 -23.11 -13.46
N VAL A 131 -10.30 -23.30 -12.20
CA VAL A 131 -11.47 -24.06 -11.74
C VAL A 131 -12.17 -23.33 -10.62
N PHE A 132 -13.39 -23.77 -10.30
CA PHE A 132 -14.07 -23.35 -9.08
C PHE A 132 -14.73 -24.52 -8.36
N LYS A 133 -14.89 -24.36 -7.07
CA LYS A 133 -15.81 -25.08 -6.19
C LYS A 133 -16.76 -24.11 -5.52
N PHE A 134 -17.80 -24.60 -4.89
CA PHE A 134 -18.77 -23.77 -4.20
C PHE A 134 -19.22 -24.38 -2.86
N SER A 135 -19.72 -23.50 -2.00
CA SER A 135 -20.36 -23.84 -0.72
C SER A 135 -21.77 -23.27 -0.67
N ASP A 136 -22.75 -24.09 -0.29
CA ASP A 136 -24.13 -23.68 -0.06
C ASP A 136 -24.48 -23.56 1.42
N ASP A 137 -23.54 -23.84 2.32
CA ASP A 137 -23.71 -23.82 3.76
C ASP A 137 -22.89 -22.72 4.47
N GLY A 138 -22.41 -21.75 3.68
CA GLY A 138 -21.67 -20.59 4.20
C GLY A 138 -20.20 -20.87 4.49
N GLY A 139 -19.56 -21.76 3.74
CA GLY A 139 -18.13 -22.04 3.84
C GLY A 139 -17.77 -23.18 4.78
N HIS A 140 -18.76 -23.90 5.33
CA HIS A 140 -18.51 -25.02 6.23
C HIS A 140 -18.19 -26.33 5.49
N THR A 141 -18.75 -26.52 4.29
CA THR A 141 -18.40 -27.62 3.40
C THR A 141 -18.35 -27.12 1.95
N TRP A 142 -17.63 -27.86 1.11
CA TRP A 142 -17.39 -27.52 -0.30
C TRP A 142 -17.83 -28.65 -1.24
N SER A 143 -18.24 -28.28 -2.45
CA SER A 143 -18.62 -29.25 -3.48
C SER A 143 -17.49 -30.26 -3.71
N VAL A 144 -17.85 -31.53 -3.90
CA VAL A 144 -16.88 -32.59 -4.26
C VAL A 144 -16.33 -32.32 -5.66
N ASP A 145 -17.24 -32.04 -6.60
CA ASP A 145 -16.89 -31.73 -7.98
C ASP A 145 -16.26 -30.33 -8.08
N ARG A 146 -15.31 -30.20 -9.00
CA ARG A 146 -14.75 -28.95 -9.47
C ARG A 146 -15.16 -28.70 -10.90
N PHE A 147 -15.35 -27.44 -11.24
CA PHE A 147 -15.85 -27.01 -12.55
C PHE A 147 -14.77 -26.15 -13.22
N GLU A 148 -14.44 -26.52 -14.47
CA GLU A 148 -13.43 -25.77 -15.24
C GLU A 148 -14.02 -24.44 -15.74
N VAL A 149 -13.22 -23.38 -15.64
CA VAL A 149 -13.50 -22.06 -16.20
C VAL A 149 -12.65 -21.90 -17.47
N PRO A 150 -13.23 -21.95 -18.66
CA PRO A 150 -12.48 -21.84 -19.90
C PRO A 150 -11.94 -20.41 -20.08
N ILE A 151 -10.65 -20.30 -20.44
CA ILE A 151 -9.99 -19.04 -20.74
C ILE A 151 -9.63 -19.03 -22.22
N ARG A 152 -10.07 -18.01 -22.95
CA ARG A 152 -9.75 -17.83 -24.36
C ARG A 152 -8.24 -17.64 -24.57
N THR A 153 -7.68 -18.25 -25.60
CA THR A 153 -6.29 -18.10 -26.00
C THR A 153 -6.06 -16.72 -26.63
N PHE A 154 -5.04 -16.02 -26.16
CA PHE A 154 -4.58 -14.73 -26.68
C PHE A 154 -3.27 -14.87 -27.47
N ALA A 155 -2.84 -13.81 -28.12
CA ALA A 155 -1.54 -13.78 -28.83
C ALA A 155 -0.37 -14.12 -27.89
N ILE A 156 -0.42 -13.67 -26.64
CA ILE A 156 0.63 -13.95 -25.65
C ILE A 156 0.78 -15.44 -25.34
N ASP A 157 -0.31 -16.21 -25.36
CA ASP A 157 -0.25 -17.66 -25.15
C ASP A 157 0.41 -18.36 -26.35
N ARG A 158 0.06 -17.95 -27.58
CA ARG A 158 0.62 -18.53 -28.81
C ARG A 158 2.09 -18.18 -29.00
N SER A 159 2.55 -17.07 -28.43
CA SER A 159 3.95 -16.65 -28.51
C SER A 159 4.84 -17.21 -27.39
N ASN A 160 4.29 -18.00 -26.46
CA ASN A 160 5.08 -18.62 -25.42
C ASN A 160 5.91 -19.80 -25.94
N VAL A 161 6.88 -20.27 -25.13
CA VAL A 161 7.77 -21.39 -25.50
C VAL A 161 7.05 -22.70 -25.83
N TYR A 162 5.75 -22.81 -25.53
CA TYR A 162 4.90 -23.97 -25.85
C TYR A 162 4.00 -23.73 -27.06
N ALA A 163 4.17 -22.61 -27.78
CA ALA A 163 3.41 -22.23 -28.97
C ALA A 163 1.88 -22.34 -28.78
N GLY A 164 1.38 -21.97 -27.60
CA GLY A 164 -0.05 -22.02 -27.28
C GLY A 164 -0.59 -23.38 -26.83
N ALA A 165 0.22 -24.44 -26.85
CA ALA A 165 -0.21 -25.75 -26.33
C ALA A 165 -0.46 -25.74 -24.81
N ARG A 166 0.08 -24.75 -24.11
CA ARG A 166 -0.15 -24.51 -22.69
C ARG A 166 -0.40 -23.03 -22.45
N GLN A 167 -1.39 -22.73 -21.62
CA GLN A 167 -1.68 -21.42 -21.10
C GLN A 167 -1.22 -21.34 -19.65
N PHE A 168 -0.60 -20.21 -19.28
CA PHE A 168 -0.21 -19.92 -17.91
C PHE A 168 -0.93 -18.67 -17.44
N PHE A 169 -1.39 -18.71 -16.21
CA PHE A 169 -2.10 -17.57 -15.60
C PHE A 169 -2.06 -17.69 -14.07
N TRP A 170 -2.41 -16.62 -13.42
CA TRP A 170 -2.82 -16.65 -12.02
C TRP A 170 -4.01 -15.73 -11.75
N SER A 171 -4.87 -16.17 -10.82
CA SER A 171 -6.09 -15.48 -10.40
C SER A 171 -5.88 -14.84 -9.03
N ILE A 172 -5.12 -13.74 -8.97
CA ILE A 172 -4.78 -13.08 -7.70
C ILE A 172 -5.84 -12.05 -7.32
N ALA A 173 -6.62 -11.58 -8.27
CA ALA A 173 -7.64 -10.57 -8.02
C ALA A 173 -8.92 -11.16 -7.44
N LYS A 174 -9.55 -10.43 -6.53
CA LYS A 174 -10.89 -10.78 -6.05
C LYS A 174 -11.92 -10.52 -7.16
N PRO A 175 -12.84 -11.45 -7.43
CA PRO A 175 -13.94 -11.23 -8.37
C PRO A 175 -14.85 -10.10 -7.89
N ILE A 176 -15.46 -9.41 -8.83
CA ILE A 176 -16.52 -8.44 -8.54
C ILE A 176 -17.86 -8.89 -9.14
N LEU A 177 -18.92 -8.59 -8.41
CA LEU A 177 -20.29 -8.70 -8.93
C LEU A 177 -20.72 -7.31 -9.41
N HIS A 178 -21.07 -7.23 -10.69
CA HIS A 178 -21.47 -5.98 -11.31
C HIS A 178 -22.53 -6.20 -12.37
N GLN A 179 -23.65 -5.46 -12.29
CA GLN A 179 -24.76 -5.51 -13.23
C GLN A 179 -25.22 -6.95 -13.57
N GLY A 180 -25.39 -7.78 -12.52
CA GLY A 180 -25.85 -9.14 -12.68
C GLY A 180 -24.82 -10.15 -13.20
N SER A 181 -23.58 -9.76 -13.35
CA SER A 181 -22.49 -10.60 -13.86
C SER A 181 -21.35 -10.69 -12.85
N LEU A 182 -20.61 -11.80 -12.89
CA LEU A 182 -19.35 -11.93 -12.18
C LEU A 182 -18.20 -11.63 -13.14
N TYR A 183 -17.27 -10.79 -12.71
CA TYR A 183 -16.01 -10.49 -13.40
C TYR A 183 -14.85 -10.99 -12.56
N LEU A 184 -14.02 -11.86 -13.11
CA LEU A 184 -12.80 -12.38 -12.48
C LEU A 184 -11.58 -11.91 -13.27
N PRO A 185 -10.89 -10.85 -12.84
CA PRO A 185 -9.63 -10.45 -13.45
C PRO A 185 -8.55 -11.51 -13.19
N LEU A 186 -7.71 -11.73 -14.18
CA LEU A 186 -6.56 -12.62 -14.09
C LEU A 186 -5.39 -12.10 -14.91
N SER A 187 -4.20 -12.61 -14.62
CA SER A 187 -3.00 -12.31 -15.37
C SER A 187 -2.62 -13.52 -16.22
N LYS A 188 -2.60 -13.35 -17.53
CA LYS A 188 -2.01 -14.34 -18.44
C LYS A 188 -0.50 -14.16 -18.47
N VAL A 189 0.23 -15.24 -18.29
CA VAL A 189 1.68 -15.27 -18.33
C VAL A 189 2.13 -15.79 -19.69
N GLY A 190 2.90 -15.00 -20.42
CA GLY A 190 3.45 -15.44 -21.70
C GLY A 190 4.66 -16.33 -21.51
N ASN A 191 5.72 -15.78 -20.94
CA ASN A 191 6.96 -16.51 -20.69
C ASN A 191 7.44 -16.35 -19.27
N PHE A 192 8.14 -17.38 -18.80
CA PHE A 192 8.95 -17.34 -17.59
C PHE A 192 10.41 -17.07 -17.95
N GLY A 193 11.15 -16.48 -17.02
CA GLY A 193 12.56 -16.13 -17.24
C GLY A 193 13.12 -15.35 -16.06
N GLU A 194 13.90 -14.32 -16.33
CA GLU A 194 14.42 -13.44 -15.28
C GLU A 194 13.29 -12.81 -14.48
N GLY A 195 13.43 -12.84 -13.15
CA GLY A 195 12.40 -12.35 -12.22
C GLY A 195 11.13 -13.17 -12.21
N PHE A 196 11.18 -14.43 -12.66
CA PHE A 196 10.11 -15.43 -12.73
C PHE A 196 9.16 -15.20 -13.91
N MET A 197 8.31 -14.18 -13.94
CA MET A 197 7.48 -13.83 -15.09
C MET A 197 8.24 -12.82 -15.97
N ALA A 198 8.55 -13.21 -17.20
CA ALA A 198 9.24 -12.36 -18.16
C ALA A 198 8.27 -11.58 -19.07
N SER A 199 7.04 -12.08 -19.24
CA SER A 199 5.97 -11.37 -19.95
C SER A 199 4.61 -11.72 -19.39
N GLY A 200 3.68 -10.76 -19.37
CA GLY A 200 2.33 -10.93 -18.88
C GLY A 200 1.38 -9.85 -19.39
N THR A 201 0.09 -10.17 -19.41
CA THR A 201 -1.00 -9.27 -19.79
C THR A 201 -2.27 -9.62 -19.01
N GLY A 202 -3.17 -8.65 -18.84
CA GLY A 202 -4.44 -8.89 -18.16
C GLY A 202 -5.49 -9.52 -19.06
N ALA A 203 -6.33 -10.36 -18.46
CA ALA A 203 -7.58 -10.84 -19.02
C ALA A 203 -8.66 -10.82 -17.95
N ILE A 204 -9.91 -10.83 -18.34
CA ILE A 204 -11.05 -10.88 -17.42
C ILE A 204 -11.96 -12.01 -17.87
N VAL A 205 -12.20 -12.97 -17.00
CA VAL A 205 -13.20 -14.01 -17.24
C VAL A 205 -14.53 -13.53 -16.67
N VAL A 206 -15.58 -13.60 -17.48
CA VAL A 206 -16.90 -13.08 -17.13
C VAL A 206 -17.94 -14.19 -17.24
N SER A 207 -18.80 -14.27 -16.23
CA SER A 207 -20.02 -15.08 -16.32
C SER A 207 -21.25 -14.17 -16.17
N ARG A 208 -22.17 -14.27 -17.13
CA ARG A 208 -23.43 -13.51 -17.15
C ARG A 208 -24.55 -14.20 -16.40
N ASN A 209 -24.40 -15.49 -16.07
CA ASN A 209 -25.46 -16.29 -15.44
C ASN A 209 -25.08 -16.89 -14.08
N LEU A 210 -23.82 -16.84 -13.63
CA LEU A 210 -23.37 -17.51 -12.41
C LEU A 210 -24.22 -17.19 -11.19
N ILE A 211 -24.64 -15.93 -11.02
CA ILE A 211 -25.39 -15.51 -9.84
C ILE A 211 -26.83 -16.01 -9.79
N ASN A 212 -27.37 -16.44 -10.94
CA ASN A 212 -28.77 -16.88 -11.08
C ASN A 212 -28.87 -18.37 -11.49
N GLU A 213 -27.76 -19.01 -11.88
CA GLU A 213 -27.74 -20.40 -12.31
C GLU A 213 -27.56 -21.34 -11.11
N GLY A 214 -28.55 -22.20 -10.87
CA GLY A 214 -28.51 -23.18 -9.79
C GLY A 214 -27.61 -24.39 -10.10
N ASP A 215 -27.47 -24.74 -11.37
CA ASP A 215 -26.66 -25.86 -11.85
C ASP A 215 -25.27 -25.39 -12.29
N PRO A 216 -24.20 -25.67 -11.52
CA PRO A 216 -22.86 -25.18 -11.83
C PRO A 216 -22.35 -25.63 -13.22
N ALA A 217 -22.83 -26.76 -13.76
CA ALA A 217 -22.44 -27.24 -15.07
C ALA A 217 -23.03 -26.42 -16.24
N LYS A 218 -24.04 -25.59 -15.97
CA LYS A 218 -24.67 -24.69 -16.94
C LYS A 218 -24.16 -23.25 -16.89
N ILE A 219 -23.21 -22.97 -16.01
CA ILE A 219 -22.58 -21.65 -15.94
C ILE A 219 -21.76 -21.44 -17.22
N THR A 220 -22.01 -20.30 -17.87
CA THR A 220 -21.32 -19.92 -19.11
C THR A 220 -20.28 -18.86 -18.87
N TRP A 221 -19.23 -18.87 -19.66
CA TRP A 221 -18.06 -18.02 -19.50
C TRP A 221 -17.64 -17.36 -20.81
N GLU A 222 -17.24 -16.12 -20.72
CA GLU A 222 -16.54 -15.39 -21.78
C GLU A 222 -15.23 -14.81 -21.26
N THR A 223 -14.26 -14.57 -22.15
CA THR A 223 -12.98 -13.94 -21.79
C THR A 223 -12.87 -12.59 -22.49
N LEU A 224 -12.64 -11.53 -21.72
CA LEU A 224 -12.46 -10.16 -22.18
C LEU A 224 -10.99 -9.71 -21.95
N PRO A 225 -10.53 -8.62 -22.58
CA PRO A 225 -11.22 -7.78 -23.58
C PRO A 225 -11.49 -8.55 -24.90
N ASP A 226 -12.29 -7.93 -25.77
CA ASP A 226 -12.49 -8.44 -27.12
C ASP A 226 -11.17 -8.43 -27.90
N GLY A 227 -11.07 -9.24 -28.96
CA GLY A 227 -9.84 -9.35 -29.75
C GLY A 227 -8.80 -10.28 -29.16
N ASP A 228 -7.56 -10.12 -29.54
CA ASP A 228 -6.47 -11.06 -29.31
C ASP A 228 -5.41 -10.54 -28.32
N ALA A 229 -5.51 -9.28 -27.93
CA ALA A 229 -4.64 -8.65 -26.96
C ALA A 229 -5.35 -8.51 -25.60
N GLY A 230 -4.59 -8.69 -24.53
CA GLY A 230 -5.04 -8.40 -23.17
C GLY A 230 -4.79 -6.94 -22.77
N LEU A 231 -4.67 -6.69 -21.46
CA LEU A 231 -4.32 -5.40 -20.89
C LEU A 231 -2.80 -5.33 -20.60
N PRO A 232 -1.99 -4.77 -21.53
CA PRO A 232 -0.54 -4.71 -21.39
C PRO A 232 -0.10 -3.53 -20.52
N ALA A 233 1.19 -3.47 -20.19
CA ALA A 233 1.82 -2.26 -19.64
C ALA A 233 2.06 -1.22 -20.75
N PRO A 234 2.09 0.09 -20.42
CA PRO A 234 2.49 1.14 -21.38
C PRO A 234 3.91 0.93 -21.90
N GLU A 235 4.78 0.43 -21.07
CA GLU A 235 6.18 0.09 -21.37
C GLU A 235 6.57 -1.23 -20.70
N GLY A 236 7.51 -1.95 -21.32
CA GLY A 236 7.97 -3.25 -20.83
C GLY A 236 7.04 -4.39 -21.22
N ARG A 237 7.33 -5.58 -20.70
CA ARG A 237 6.65 -6.83 -21.08
C ARG A 237 5.76 -7.39 -19.96
N VAL A 238 5.80 -6.81 -18.76
CA VAL A 238 5.13 -7.34 -17.58
C VAL A 238 3.99 -6.44 -17.15
N ALA A 239 2.78 -6.98 -17.28
CA ALA A 239 1.55 -6.44 -16.70
C ALA A 239 0.82 -7.59 -15.99
N ASP A 240 0.65 -7.47 -14.68
CA ASP A 240 0.09 -8.55 -13.87
C ASP A 240 -0.73 -8.04 -12.67
N GLU A 241 -1.40 -8.97 -11.98
CA GLU A 241 -2.23 -8.70 -10.80
C GLU A 241 -3.27 -7.60 -11.03
N HIS A 242 -4.06 -7.77 -12.08
CA HIS A 242 -5.12 -6.85 -12.45
C HIS A 242 -6.24 -6.87 -11.42
N ASN A 243 -6.53 -5.71 -10.83
CA ASN A 243 -7.62 -5.52 -9.88
C ASN A 243 -8.60 -4.48 -10.42
N MET A 244 -9.89 -4.71 -10.26
CA MET A 244 -10.91 -3.84 -10.83
C MET A 244 -12.06 -3.54 -9.87
N VAL A 245 -12.71 -2.42 -10.08
CA VAL A 245 -13.93 -2.00 -9.39
C VAL A 245 -14.90 -1.32 -10.34
N PRO A 246 -16.21 -1.38 -10.08
CA PRO A 246 -17.18 -0.59 -10.83
C PRO A 246 -17.19 0.86 -10.37
N LEU A 247 -17.47 1.78 -11.29
CA LEU A 247 -17.78 3.19 -11.02
C LEU A 247 -19.29 3.40 -10.88
N SER A 248 -19.69 4.60 -10.46
CA SER A 248 -21.10 4.92 -10.21
C SER A 248 -21.94 4.95 -11.50
N ASP A 249 -21.33 5.27 -12.63
CA ASP A 249 -21.96 5.27 -13.96
C ASP A 249 -22.07 3.89 -14.62
N GLY A 250 -21.59 2.83 -13.92
CA GLY A 250 -21.56 1.47 -14.43
C GLY A 250 -20.34 1.12 -15.27
N SER A 251 -19.42 2.03 -15.48
CA SER A 251 -18.14 1.73 -16.08
C SER A 251 -17.20 0.99 -15.11
N LEU A 252 -16.06 0.54 -15.61
CA LEU A 252 -15.08 -0.24 -14.85
C LEU A 252 -13.74 0.50 -14.81
N TYR A 253 -13.12 0.50 -13.65
CA TYR A 253 -11.73 0.91 -13.44
C TYR A 253 -10.89 -0.31 -13.12
N CYS A 254 -9.71 -0.42 -13.73
CA CYS A 254 -8.77 -1.50 -13.44
C CYS A 254 -7.38 -0.90 -13.18
N VAL A 255 -6.75 -1.36 -12.12
CA VAL A 255 -5.38 -1.02 -11.75
C VAL A 255 -4.53 -2.29 -11.65
N TYR A 256 -3.29 -2.24 -12.13
CA TYR A 256 -2.40 -3.41 -12.13
C TYR A 256 -0.93 -3.04 -11.99
N ARG A 257 -0.14 -4.01 -11.57
CA ARG A 257 1.29 -3.83 -11.32
C ARG A 257 2.12 -4.04 -12.57
N THR A 258 3.30 -3.44 -12.54
CA THR A 258 4.37 -3.68 -13.50
C THR A 258 5.70 -3.88 -12.76
N ASN A 259 6.79 -4.02 -13.51
CA ASN A 259 8.15 -3.96 -13.00
C ASN A 259 8.85 -2.63 -13.33
N GLN A 260 8.09 -1.56 -13.67
CA GLN A 260 8.61 -0.27 -14.11
C GLN A 260 8.58 0.82 -13.03
N GLY A 261 8.20 0.49 -11.79
CA GLY A 261 8.17 1.44 -10.67
C GLY A 261 6.88 2.26 -10.56
N HIS A 262 5.89 1.94 -11.40
CA HIS A 262 4.55 2.54 -11.40
C HIS A 262 3.49 1.45 -11.60
N ASN A 263 2.30 1.67 -11.07
CA ASN A 263 1.12 0.92 -11.47
C ASN A 263 0.54 1.48 -12.78
N VAL A 264 -0.36 0.73 -13.37
CA VAL A 264 -1.09 1.11 -14.59
C VAL A 264 -2.56 1.24 -14.27
N GLU A 265 -3.23 2.17 -14.93
CA GLU A 265 -4.69 2.31 -14.86
C GLU A 265 -5.31 2.29 -16.24
N VAL A 266 -6.51 1.70 -16.32
CA VAL A 266 -7.37 1.69 -17.51
C VAL A 266 -8.83 1.76 -17.10
N TYR A 267 -9.66 2.30 -18.00
CA TYR A 267 -11.10 2.42 -17.84
C TYR A 267 -11.83 1.73 -19.00
N SER A 268 -12.94 1.05 -18.70
CA SER A 268 -13.86 0.51 -19.71
C SER A 268 -15.25 1.12 -19.53
N ARG A 269 -15.85 1.54 -20.64
CA ARG A 269 -17.20 2.14 -20.68
C ARG A 269 -18.24 1.21 -21.30
N ASP A 270 -17.86 -0.02 -21.63
CA ASP A 270 -18.68 -0.99 -22.36
C ASP A 270 -18.69 -2.40 -21.70
N GLY A 271 -18.49 -2.43 -20.37
CA GLY A 271 -18.54 -3.67 -19.58
C GLY A 271 -17.31 -4.57 -19.78
N GLY A 272 -16.15 -3.98 -20.04
CA GLY A 272 -14.88 -4.69 -20.14
C GLY A 272 -14.52 -5.18 -21.53
N ARG A 273 -15.33 -4.89 -22.56
CA ARG A 273 -15.06 -5.30 -23.96
C ARG A 273 -13.88 -4.55 -24.55
N THR A 274 -13.87 -3.23 -24.34
CA THR A 274 -12.75 -2.37 -24.70
C THR A 274 -12.31 -1.53 -23.51
N TRP A 275 -11.06 -1.10 -23.54
CA TRP A 275 -10.43 -0.32 -22.49
C TRP A 275 -9.68 0.87 -23.08
N THR A 276 -9.53 1.91 -22.27
CA THR A 276 -8.63 3.03 -22.63
C THR A 276 -7.21 2.52 -22.86
N ASN A 277 -6.41 3.27 -23.57
CA ASN A 277 -4.98 2.95 -23.67
C ASN A 277 -4.38 2.88 -22.26
N PRO A 278 -3.57 1.86 -21.97
CA PRO A 278 -2.88 1.74 -20.68
C PRO A 278 -2.05 2.99 -20.39
N ALA A 279 -2.22 3.54 -19.21
CA ALA A 279 -1.48 4.71 -18.74
C ALA A 279 -0.91 4.46 -17.36
N TRP A 280 0.22 5.10 -17.02
CA TRP A 280 0.72 5.08 -15.65
C TRP A 280 -0.32 5.68 -14.71
N GLY A 281 -0.64 4.96 -13.63
CA GLY A 281 -1.62 5.39 -12.65
C GLY A 281 -1.28 6.74 -12.04
N ARG A 282 -2.29 7.57 -11.85
CA ARG A 282 -2.16 8.95 -11.34
C ARG A 282 -3.04 9.18 -10.12
N TYR A 283 -2.62 10.11 -9.27
CA TYR A 283 -3.47 10.54 -8.15
C TYR A 283 -4.75 11.25 -8.59
N ARG A 284 -4.74 11.83 -9.79
CA ARG A 284 -5.90 12.47 -10.47
C ARG A 284 -5.56 12.63 -11.94
N PRO A 285 -6.54 12.80 -12.83
CA PRO A 285 -6.27 13.16 -14.21
C PRO A 285 -5.28 14.35 -14.26
N ASP A 286 -4.27 14.27 -15.13
CA ASP A 286 -3.17 15.24 -15.27
C ASP A 286 -2.32 15.49 -14.00
N GLY A 287 -2.54 14.72 -12.94
CA GLY A 287 -1.74 14.75 -11.73
C GLY A 287 -0.43 13.95 -11.82
N ARG A 288 0.32 13.93 -10.71
CA ARG A 288 1.54 13.13 -10.60
C ARG A 288 1.24 11.64 -10.63
N PHE A 289 2.23 10.85 -11.04
CA PHE A 289 2.14 9.40 -11.09
C PHE A 289 2.15 8.77 -9.69
N ILE A 290 1.51 7.62 -9.58
CA ILE A 290 1.57 6.78 -8.40
C ILE A 290 2.78 5.86 -8.53
N LYS A 291 3.69 5.90 -7.55
CA LYS A 291 4.83 5.00 -7.46
C LYS A 291 4.42 3.67 -6.87
N GLN A 292 4.80 2.60 -7.57
CA GLN A 292 4.47 1.24 -7.15
C GLN A 292 5.58 0.29 -7.58
N PRO A 293 6.21 -0.45 -6.65
CA PRO A 293 7.16 -1.49 -6.99
C PRO A 293 6.43 -2.72 -7.57
N ARG A 294 7.17 -3.75 -7.93
CA ARG A 294 6.55 -5.02 -8.36
C ARG A 294 5.89 -5.74 -7.18
N CYS A 295 4.82 -5.16 -6.68
CA CYS A 295 3.98 -5.65 -5.58
C CYS A 295 2.52 -5.53 -5.96
N LEU A 296 1.65 -6.29 -5.29
CA LEU A 296 0.21 -6.11 -5.45
C LEU A 296 -0.16 -4.65 -5.14
N ASN A 297 -0.97 -4.06 -5.99
CA ASN A 297 -1.79 -2.90 -5.68
C ASN A 297 -3.26 -3.33 -5.79
N LYS A 298 -4.07 -2.96 -4.80
CA LYS A 298 -5.46 -3.39 -4.74
C LYS A 298 -6.39 -2.20 -4.58
N VAL A 299 -7.32 -2.08 -5.51
CA VAL A 299 -8.42 -1.14 -5.42
C VAL A 299 -9.64 -1.83 -4.80
N HIS A 300 -10.35 -1.10 -3.95
CA HIS A 300 -11.63 -1.54 -3.37
C HIS A 300 -12.65 -0.40 -3.45
N ARG A 301 -13.90 -0.75 -3.74
CA ARG A 301 -15.05 0.15 -3.68
C ARG A 301 -15.90 -0.20 -2.47
N PHE A 302 -16.09 0.75 -1.57
CA PHE A 302 -16.89 0.60 -0.36
C PHE A 302 -18.38 0.80 -0.62
N ALA A 303 -19.22 0.32 0.29
CA ALA A 303 -20.67 0.47 0.21
C ALA A 303 -21.13 1.94 0.15
N ASN A 304 -20.36 2.85 0.75
CA ASN A 304 -20.58 4.30 0.68
C ASN A 304 -20.21 4.95 -0.68
N GLY A 305 -19.82 4.15 -1.67
CA GLY A 305 -19.44 4.59 -3.01
C GLY A 305 -18.05 5.20 -3.12
N LYS A 306 -17.26 5.22 -2.04
CA LYS A 306 -15.88 5.69 -2.03
C LYS A 306 -14.90 4.53 -2.28
N TYR A 307 -13.62 4.86 -2.50
CA TYR A 307 -12.62 3.89 -2.89
C TYR A 307 -11.42 3.93 -1.96
N ALA A 308 -10.67 2.84 -1.93
CA ALA A 308 -9.31 2.81 -1.39
C ALA A 308 -8.37 2.12 -2.37
N LEU A 309 -7.15 2.64 -2.47
CA LEU A 309 -6.04 2.02 -3.16
C LEU A 309 -4.98 1.63 -2.14
N PHE A 310 -4.77 0.32 -1.96
CA PHE A 310 -3.64 -0.23 -1.22
C PHE A 310 -2.44 -0.36 -2.16
N PHE A 311 -1.27 0.12 -1.74
CA PHE A 311 -0.05 0.09 -2.54
C PHE A 311 1.20 0.25 -1.66
N HIS A 312 2.41 0.42 -2.23
CA HIS A 312 3.64 0.48 -1.45
C HIS A 312 4.42 1.79 -1.59
N ASN A 313 3.94 2.73 -2.39
CA ASN A 313 4.44 4.11 -2.52
C ASN A 313 5.97 4.21 -2.70
N ASN A 314 6.52 3.36 -3.55
CA ASN A 314 7.91 3.45 -3.98
C ASN A 314 8.09 3.01 -5.43
N GLY A 315 9.10 3.55 -6.11
CA GLY A 315 9.40 3.30 -7.51
C GLY A 315 10.46 2.22 -7.76
N GLY A 316 10.63 1.26 -6.86
CA GLY A 316 11.56 0.14 -7.06
C GLY A 316 11.15 -0.72 -8.25
N ARG A 317 12.06 -0.88 -9.25
CA ARG A 317 11.73 -1.60 -10.51
C ARG A 317 11.73 -3.12 -10.36
N HIS A 318 12.51 -3.66 -9.43
CA HIS A 318 12.64 -5.10 -9.21
C HIS A 318 12.50 -5.44 -7.73
N TYR A 319 12.42 -6.73 -7.41
CA TYR A 319 12.70 -7.25 -6.07
C TYR A 319 14.09 -6.74 -5.67
N SER A 320 14.12 -5.58 -5.08
CA SER A 320 15.35 -5.08 -4.52
C SER A 320 15.63 -5.87 -3.25
N PRO A 321 16.79 -6.47 -3.09
CA PRO A 321 17.28 -6.94 -1.81
C PRO A 321 17.61 -5.76 -0.89
N HIS A 322 17.06 -4.57 -1.18
CA HIS A 322 17.31 -3.36 -0.42
C HIS A 322 16.87 -3.60 1.02
N PRO A 323 17.71 -3.26 2.02
CA PRO A 323 17.43 -3.48 3.43
C PRO A 323 16.16 -2.76 3.93
N LEU A 324 15.56 -1.89 3.13
CA LEU A 324 14.31 -1.20 3.45
C LEU A 324 13.04 -1.97 3.06
N GLY A 325 13.13 -3.17 2.49
CA GLY A 325 12.00 -3.98 2.03
C GLY A 325 11.01 -3.18 1.18
N ASN A 326 10.79 -3.53 -0.06
CA ASN A 326 9.89 -2.78 -0.96
C ASN A 326 8.40 -2.99 -0.67
N ARG A 327 8.04 -3.85 0.31
CA ARG A 327 6.65 -4.14 0.73
C ARG A 327 6.36 -3.75 2.19
N ASN A 328 7.19 -2.93 2.80
CA ASN A 328 7.03 -2.44 4.16
C ASN A 328 7.59 -1.01 4.26
N PRO A 329 6.81 -0.01 4.67
CA PRO A 329 5.41 -0.07 5.03
C PRO A 329 4.49 -0.21 3.82
N THR A 330 3.23 -0.56 4.08
CA THR A 330 2.16 -0.41 3.11
C THR A 330 1.52 0.96 3.22
N TRP A 331 0.94 1.42 2.12
CA TRP A 331 0.30 2.72 2.01
C TRP A 331 -1.12 2.59 1.50
N ILE A 332 -1.92 3.61 1.78
CA ILE A 332 -3.30 3.71 1.32
C ILE A 332 -3.61 5.12 0.82
N ALA A 333 -4.35 5.22 -0.28
CA ALA A 333 -4.98 6.45 -0.72
C ALA A 333 -6.50 6.26 -0.74
N GLY A 334 -7.24 7.25 -0.23
CA GLY A 334 -8.69 7.30 -0.32
C GLY A 334 -9.12 7.87 -1.67
N GLY A 335 -10.09 7.25 -2.32
CA GLY A 335 -10.58 7.68 -3.63
C GLY A 335 -12.00 8.23 -3.58
N VAL A 336 -12.24 9.30 -4.32
CA VAL A 336 -13.58 9.85 -4.59
C VAL A 336 -13.77 9.98 -6.09
N GLU A 337 -14.95 9.63 -6.57
CA GLU A 337 -15.27 9.70 -7.98
C GLU A 337 -15.66 11.14 -8.39
N ARG A 338 -15.09 11.62 -9.46
CA ARG A 338 -15.43 12.90 -10.10
C ARG A 338 -15.29 12.77 -11.61
N ASP A 339 -16.28 13.22 -12.34
CA ASP A 339 -16.27 13.25 -13.81
C ASP A 339 -15.93 11.89 -14.46
N GLY A 340 -16.36 10.78 -13.82
CA GLY A 340 -16.12 9.42 -14.27
C GLY A 340 -14.69 8.90 -14.06
N PHE A 341 -13.91 9.56 -13.18
CA PHE A 341 -12.56 9.16 -12.80
C PHE A 341 -12.42 9.10 -11.27
N ILE A 342 -11.54 8.24 -10.78
CA ILE A 342 -11.21 8.21 -9.36
C ILE A 342 -10.10 9.23 -9.08
N HIS A 343 -10.37 10.15 -8.15
CA HIS A 343 -9.40 11.09 -7.61
C HIS A 343 -8.89 10.59 -6.27
N TRP A 344 -7.61 10.30 -6.18
CA TRP A 344 -6.97 9.77 -4.98
C TRP A 344 -6.48 10.88 -4.05
N SER A 345 -6.58 10.65 -2.75
CA SER A 345 -5.95 11.49 -1.73
C SER A 345 -4.42 11.37 -1.78
N GLU A 346 -3.72 12.29 -1.13
CA GLU A 346 -2.35 12.05 -0.71
C GLU A 346 -2.33 10.84 0.24
N PRO A 347 -1.34 9.93 0.09
CA PRO A 347 -1.38 8.65 0.80
C PRO A 347 -0.92 8.73 2.25
N GLU A 348 -1.38 7.74 3.02
CA GLU A 348 -1.01 7.50 4.41
C GLU A 348 -0.32 6.15 4.58
N VAL A 349 0.54 6.02 5.59
CA VAL A 349 1.03 4.70 6.03
C VAL A 349 -0.13 3.92 6.62
N LEU A 350 -0.40 2.72 6.05
CA LEU A 350 -1.51 1.87 6.47
C LEU A 350 -1.05 0.80 7.48
N LEU A 351 -0.13 -0.05 7.06
CA LEU A 351 0.43 -1.10 7.93
C LEU A 351 1.95 -1.11 7.84
N TYR A 352 2.60 -1.49 8.93
CA TYR A 352 4.05 -1.69 8.98
C TYR A 352 4.43 -2.86 9.89
N ASP A 353 5.59 -3.46 9.60
CA ASP A 353 6.28 -4.42 10.46
C ASP A 353 7.56 -3.77 11.00
N ASN A 354 7.87 -4.00 12.26
CA ASN A 354 9.13 -3.57 12.88
C ASN A 354 10.35 -4.27 12.25
N ASP A 355 10.17 -5.48 11.71
CA ASP A 355 11.16 -6.14 10.86
C ASP A 355 11.01 -5.65 9.40
N TYR A 356 11.91 -4.78 8.98
CA TYR A 356 11.86 -4.15 7.65
C TYR A 356 11.99 -5.14 6.49
N ALA A 357 12.55 -6.32 6.73
CA ALA A 357 12.68 -7.37 5.72
C ALA A 357 11.36 -8.08 5.44
N ARG A 358 10.39 -7.98 6.34
CA ARG A 358 9.08 -8.62 6.19
C ARG A 358 8.13 -7.74 5.40
N GLY A 359 7.77 -8.22 4.22
CA GLY A 359 6.77 -7.56 3.38
C GLY A 359 5.35 -7.87 3.84
N ILE A 360 4.43 -6.95 3.57
CA ILE A 360 2.99 -7.08 3.82
C ILE A 360 2.31 -6.95 2.46
N SER A 361 1.43 -7.88 2.08
CA SER A 361 0.78 -7.86 0.78
C SER A 361 -0.53 -8.65 0.75
N TYR A 362 -1.18 -8.65 -0.41
CA TYR A 362 -2.41 -9.38 -0.72
C TYR A 362 -3.53 -9.15 0.29
N PRO A 363 -3.90 -7.88 0.55
CA PRO A 363 -4.99 -7.56 1.46
C PRO A 363 -6.35 -7.84 0.82
N ASP A 364 -7.35 -8.00 1.69
CA ASP A 364 -8.75 -7.90 1.32
C ASP A 364 -9.53 -7.08 2.34
N TRP A 365 -10.49 -6.28 1.85
CA TRP A 365 -11.33 -5.46 2.69
C TRP A 365 -12.58 -6.21 3.13
N ILE A 366 -12.95 -6.04 4.38
CA ILE A 366 -14.22 -6.50 4.95
C ILE A 366 -14.92 -5.27 5.52
N GLU A 367 -16.13 -5.00 5.02
CA GLU A 367 -17.06 -4.05 5.61
C GLU A 367 -18.09 -4.84 6.42
N ASP A 368 -18.19 -4.56 7.68
CA ASP A 368 -19.16 -5.22 8.54
C ASP A 368 -19.67 -4.26 9.62
N GLN A 369 -21.00 -4.05 9.66
CA GLN A 369 -21.69 -3.18 10.62
C GLN A 369 -21.13 -1.75 10.69
N GLY A 370 -20.70 -1.20 9.55
CA GLY A 370 -20.14 0.16 9.45
C GLY A 370 -18.68 0.29 9.92
N GLU A 371 -18.02 -0.81 10.20
CA GLU A 371 -16.60 -0.87 10.52
C GLU A 371 -15.80 -1.46 9.37
N TYR A 372 -14.50 -1.14 9.33
CA TYR A 372 -13.59 -1.55 8.27
C TYR A 372 -12.52 -2.48 8.81
N PHE A 373 -12.30 -3.58 8.12
CA PHE A 373 -11.27 -4.56 8.45
C PHE A 373 -10.48 -4.89 7.20
N LEU A 374 -9.22 -5.27 7.41
CA LEU A 374 -8.31 -5.62 6.34
C LEU A 374 -7.61 -6.93 6.69
N THR A 375 -7.73 -7.93 5.81
CA THR A 375 -6.85 -9.08 5.88
C THR A 375 -5.53 -8.77 5.17
N ALA A 376 -4.44 -9.38 5.57
CA ALA A 376 -3.15 -9.27 4.88
C ALA A 376 -2.28 -10.48 5.16
N THR A 377 -1.31 -10.73 4.28
CA THR A 377 -0.34 -11.82 4.44
C THR A 377 1.10 -11.31 4.44
N GLN A 378 1.94 -12.02 5.17
CA GLN A 378 3.40 -11.96 5.09
C GLN A 378 3.99 -13.26 4.53
N LYS A 379 3.21 -14.02 3.76
CA LYS A 379 3.52 -15.34 3.20
C LYS A 379 3.63 -16.48 4.23
N THR A 380 3.91 -16.19 5.49
CA THR A 380 3.98 -17.18 6.57
C THR A 380 2.94 -16.95 7.66
N ARG A 381 2.31 -15.80 7.64
CA ARG A 381 1.24 -15.42 8.59
C ARG A 381 0.21 -14.58 7.86
N ALA A 382 -1.04 -14.94 8.03
CA ALA A 382 -2.19 -14.16 7.60
C ALA A 382 -2.86 -13.52 8.83
N ARG A 383 -3.25 -12.25 8.73
CA ARG A 383 -3.84 -11.50 9.85
C ARG A 383 -5.03 -10.68 9.42
N VAL A 384 -5.85 -10.34 10.40
CA VAL A 384 -6.93 -9.36 10.29
C VAL A 384 -6.58 -8.12 11.08
N HIS A 385 -6.74 -6.96 10.49
CA HIS A 385 -6.56 -5.65 11.11
C HIS A 385 -7.90 -4.91 11.13
N GLN A 386 -8.24 -4.30 12.26
CA GLN A 386 -9.35 -3.35 12.31
C GLN A 386 -8.82 -1.96 11.96
N ILE A 387 -9.40 -1.33 10.95
CA ILE A 387 -9.00 0.00 10.48
C ILE A 387 -9.97 1.02 11.07
N PRO A 388 -9.50 2.04 11.82
CA PRO A 388 -10.39 3.02 12.42
C PRO A 388 -11.25 3.73 11.37
N THR A 389 -12.55 3.81 11.60
CA THR A 389 -13.49 4.50 10.71
C THR A 389 -13.10 5.96 10.50
N SER A 390 -12.66 6.64 11.57
CA SER A 390 -12.19 8.03 11.49
C SER A 390 -10.97 8.21 10.58
N PHE A 391 -10.09 7.21 10.49
CA PHE A 391 -8.96 7.23 9.57
C PHE A 391 -9.43 7.15 8.11
N MET A 392 -10.37 6.27 7.81
CA MET A 392 -10.92 6.16 6.47
C MET A 392 -11.71 7.41 6.07
N GLU A 393 -12.50 7.96 6.99
CA GLU A 393 -13.23 9.21 6.76
C GLU A 393 -12.29 10.39 6.50
N MET A 394 -11.20 10.49 7.25
CA MET A 394 -10.17 11.52 7.05
C MET A 394 -9.53 11.42 5.65
N LEU A 395 -9.19 10.22 5.18
CA LEU A 395 -8.68 10.00 3.84
C LEU A 395 -9.64 10.51 2.75
N TRP A 396 -10.92 10.18 2.87
CA TRP A 396 -11.94 10.58 1.90
C TRP A 396 -12.31 12.06 1.99
N ALA A 397 -12.21 12.66 3.18
CA ALA A 397 -12.44 14.09 3.39
C ALA A 397 -11.26 14.96 2.94
N GLN A 398 -10.07 14.38 2.77
CA GLN A 398 -8.84 15.12 2.47
C GLN A 398 -8.97 16.17 1.35
N PRO A 399 -9.70 15.91 0.22
CA PRO A 399 -9.86 16.91 -0.83
C PRO A 399 -10.53 18.22 -0.39
N THR A 400 -11.33 18.19 0.67
CA THR A 400 -12.08 19.35 1.21
C THR A 400 -11.57 19.82 2.56
N LEU A 401 -10.66 19.09 3.20
CA LEU A 401 -10.15 19.41 4.51
C LEU A 401 -9.38 20.75 4.49
N ARG A 402 -9.77 21.68 5.39
CA ARG A 402 -9.20 23.04 5.52
C ARG A 402 -9.12 23.45 6.98
N GLU A 403 -8.64 22.54 7.82
CA GLU A 403 -8.58 22.73 9.25
C GLU A 403 -7.16 22.49 9.76
N VAL A 404 -6.75 23.29 10.72
CA VAL A 404 -5.47 23.11 11.42
C VAL A 404 -5.63 21.99 12.44
N ALA A 405 -4.78 20.99 12.37
CA ALA A 405 -4.66 19.96 13.40
C ALA A 405 -4.24 20.62 14.73
N ARG A 406 -5.12 20.60 15.73
CA ARG A 406 -4.85 21.25 17.04
C ARG A 406 -4.30 20.29 18.08
N ALA A 407 -4.63 19.01 17.97
CA ALA A 407 -4.19 18.02 18.94
C ALA A 407 -2.68 17.86 18.93
N GLY A 408 -2.06 17.93 20.10
CA GLY A 408 -0.62 17.71 20.27
C GLY A 408 0.27 18.90 19.92
N ILE A 409 -0.28 20.11 19.65
CA ILE A 409 0.55 21.32 19.49
C ILE A 409 1.26 21.60 20.82
N LEU A 410 2.59 21.65 20.79
CA LEU A 410 3.47 22.03 21.89
C LEU A 410 3.85 23.49 21.80
N VAL A 411 4.10 24.00 20.59
CA VAL A 411 4.45 25.39 20.31
C VAL A 411 3.79 25.84 19.02
N GLU A 412 3.24 27.04 19.01
CA GLU A 412 2.82 27.76 17.80
C GLU A 412 3.34 29.21 17.91
N VAL A 413 4.16 29.62 16.94
CA VAL A 413 4.69 30.97 16.84
C VAL A 413 4.48 31.52 15.45
N ARG A 414 3.99 32.76 15.35
CA ARG A 414 3.76 33.47 14.08
C ARG A 414 4.42 34.85 14.10
N ARG A 415 4.98 35.27 12.97
CA ARG A 415 5.35 36.66 12.74
C ARG A 415 4.09 37.48 12.35
N PRO A 416 4.03 38.78 12.70
CA PRO A 416 5.05 39.60 13.37
C PRO A 416 4.98 39.55 14.90
N ALA A 417 4.26 38.61 15.51
CA ALA A 417 4.07 38.59 16.98
C ALA A 417 5.38 38.40 17.78
N VAL A 418 6.46 37.93 17.12
CA VAL A 418 7.76 37.71 17.76
C VAL A 418 8.80 38.64 17.13
N PRO A 419 9.42 39.56 17.89
CA PRO A 419 10.51 40.41 17.40
C PRO A 419 11.75 39.60 17.00
N LEU A 420 12.55 40.15 16.08
CA LEU A 420 13.86 39.61 15.73
C LEU A 420 14.77 39.53 16.95
N GLY A 421 15.55 38.47 17.05
CA GLY A 421 16.45 38.21 18.18
C GLY A 421 15.75 37.67 19.42
N SER A 422 14.43 37.49 19.39
CA SER A 422 13.72 36.88 20.52
C SER A 422 14.10 35.42 20.68
N SER A 423 14.32 35.03 21.92
CA SER A 423 14.48 33.61 22.29
C SER A 423 13.10 32.96 22.47
N ILE A 424 12.93 31.80 21.89
CA ILE A 424 11.72 30.99 21.98
C ILE A 424 12.09 29.71 22.73
N GLU A 425 11.34 29.39 23.77
CA GLU A 425 11.45 28.07 24.39
C GLU A 425 11.12 26.98 23.40
N TRP A 426 12.08 26.09 23.14
CA TRP A 426 11.89 24.96 22.26
C TRP A 426 11.33 23.78 23.06
N PRO A 427 10.23 23.18 22.63
CA PRO A 427 9.60 22.13 23.40
C PRO A 427 10.50 20.90 23.44
N ARG A 428 10.45 20.18 24.54
CA ARG A 428 11.08 18.87 24.60
C ARG A 428 10.28 17.89 23.76
N LEU A 429 10.93 17.34 22.74
CA LEU A 429 10.39 16.25 21.93
C LEU A 429 10.50 14.95 22.73
N GLY A 430 9.59 14.02 22.48
CA GLY A 430 9.66 12.68 23.06
C GLY A 430 10.86 11.89 22.53
N LYS A 431 11.13 10.76 23.13
CA LYS A 431 12.23 9.88 22.70
C LYS A 431 11.78 8.95 21.60
N LEU A 432 12.46 8.98 20.46
CA LEU A 432 12.14 8.11 19.31
C LEU A 432 12.29 6.62 19.65
N SER A 433 13.20 6.28 20.59
CA SER A 433 13.37 4.91 21.07
C SER A 433 12.20 4.40 21.92
N THR A 434 11.41 5.31 22.50
CA THR A 434 10.18 4.98 23.26
C THR A 434 8.92 5.24 22.45
N ARG A 435 9.06 5.33 21.12
CA ARG A 435 7.98 5.54 20.14
C ARG A 435 7.26 6.90 20.31
N ASP A 436 7.94 7.90 20.85
CA ASP A 436 7.41 9.26 20.92
C ASP A 436 7.69 9.97 19.60
N SER A 437 6.67 10.12 18.81
CA SER A 437 6.68 10.81 17.51
C SER A 437 6.64 12.33 17.69
N PHE A 438 7.00 13.07 16.65
CA PHE A 438 6.81 14.51 16.59
C PHE A 438 6.61 15.00 15.15
N ALA A 439 6.11 16.22 15.00
CA ALA A 439 6.09 16.89 13.71
C ALA A 439 6.47 18.36 13.84
N ILE A 440 7.08 18.90 12.79
CA ILE A 440 7.44 20.32 12.66
C ILE A 440 6.79 20.85 11.39
N GLU A 441 5.96 21.87 11.56
CA GLU A 441 5.30 22.62 10.49
C GLU A 441 5.89 24.02 10.38
N MET A 442 6.18 24.47 9.17
CA MET A 442 6.73 25.79 8.93
C MET A 442 6.13 26.41 7.65
N ALA A 443 5.90 27.70 7.69
CA ALA A 443 5.63 28.51 6.51
C ALA A 443 6.81 29.47 6.29
N ILE A 444 7.26 29.61 5.05
CA ILE A 444 8.51 30.31 4.69
C ILE A 444 8.22 31.23 3.51
N GLU A 445 8.62 32.49 3.62
CA GLU A 445 8.56 33.46 2.53
C GLU A 445 9.63 33.18 1.47
N PRO A 446 9.39 33.59 0.21
CA PRO A 446 10.39 33.51 -0.85
C PRO A 446 11.69 34.21 -0.45
N ALA A 447 12.82 33.66 -0.89
CA ALA A 447 14.12 34.29 -0.72
C ALA A 447 14.56 34.97 -2.02
N THR A 448 15.31 36.06 -1.88
CA THR A 448 15.85 36.83 -3.01
C THR A 448 17.20 36.31 -3.49
N ASN A 449 17.87 35.48 -2.69
CA ASN A 449 19.15 34.85 -3.03
C ASN A 449 19.01 33.32 -3.04
N SER A 450 19.91 32.68 -3.77
CA SER A 450 19.94 31.21 -3.94
C SER A 450 21.04 30.53 -3.14
N ASP A 451 21.55 31.16 -2.06
CA ASP A 451 22.56 30.54 -1.21
C ASP A 451 21.94 29.47 -0.29
N ASP A 452 22.79 28.56 0.20
CA ASP A 452 22.40 27.62 1.24
C ASP A 452 21.90 28.36 2.48
N ARG A 453 20.78 27.92 3.01
CA ARG A 453 20.06 28.63 4.06
C ARG A 453 19.60 27.65 5.13
N VAL A 454 19.98 27.89 6.37
CA VAL A 454 19.47 27.14 7.51
C VAL A 454 18.10 27.69 7.88
N ILE A 455 17.04 26.86 7.72
CA ILE A 455 15.67 27.23 8.07
C ILE A 455 15.43 27.08 9.57
N LEU A 456 15.89 25.97 10.14
CA LEU A 456 15.82 25.65 11.55
C LEU A 456 17.06 24.86 11.96
N ASP A 457 17.69 25.23 13.06
CA ASP A 457 18.73 24.41 13.70
C ASP A 457 18.56 24.44 15.22
N THR A 458 18.23 23.29 15.78
CA THR A 458 18.08 23.10 17.23
C THR A 458 19.25 22.34 17.84
N ARG A 459 20.26 21.98 17.05
CA ARG A 459 21.39 21.15 17.50
C ARG A 459 22.25 21.92 18.52
N ARG A 460 22.78 21.22 19.49
CA ARG A 460 23.75 21.77 20.42
C ARG A 460 25.14 21.66 19.83
N PRO A 461 25.96 22.74 19.86
CA PRO A 461 27.37 22.62 19.52
C PRO A 461 28.05 21.65 20.50
N THR A 462 28.84 20.72 19.99
CA THR A 462 29.71 19.93 20.87
C THR A 462 30.96 20.70 21.22
N THR A 463 31.28 20.77 22.50
CA THR A 463 32.49 21.43 23.02
C THR A 463 33.74 20.55 23.05
N SER A 464 33.70 19.38 22.41
CA SER A 464 34.80 18.42 22.40
C SER A 464 35.44 18.29 21.04
N GLY A 465 36.46 19.14 20.75
CA GLY A 465 37.28 18.99 19.56
C GLY A 465 38.34 20.07 19.48
N ILE A 466 39.61 19.72 19.71
CA ILE A 466 40.78 20.51 19.33
C ILE A 466 40.90 20.40 17.80
N GLY A 467 40.30 21.34 17.06
CA GLY A 467 40.35 21.37 15.61
C GLY A 467 39.45 22.46 15.03
N THR A 468 39.90 23.13 13.99
CA THR A 468 39.37 24.36 13.40
C THR A 468 38.10 24.22 12.59
N GLU A 469 37.37 23.11 12.68
CA GLU A 469 36.02 22.95 12.15
C GLU A 469 35.11 22.45 13.27
N ALA A 470 34.13 23.29 13.66
CA ALA A 470 33.09 22.90 14.58
C ALA A 470 32.24 21.78 13.93
N GLN A 471 32.59 20.52 14.15
CA GLN A 471 31.72 19.43 13.83
C GLN A 471 30.51 19.48 14.75
N PHE A 472 29.37 19.83 14.19
CA PHE A 472 28.07 19.74 14.86
C PHE A 472 27.73 18.26 15.06
N ALA A 473 28.09 17.71 16.20
CA ALA A 473 27.75 16.36 16.62
C ALA A 473 26.86 16.39 17.89
N GLY A 474 26.00 17.38 18.00
CA GLY A 474 25.09 17.50 19.13
C GLY A 474 23.68 17.10 18.76
N ASN A 475 22.96 16.46 19.69
CA ASN A 475 21.56 16.11 19.49
C ASN A 475 20.73 17.30 19.00
N GLY A 476 19.76 17.04 18.12
CA GLY A 476 18.86 18.06 17.63
C GLY A 476 18.29 17.75 16.26
N VAL A 477 17.52 18.70 15.76
CA VAL A 477 16.93 18.69 14.41
C VAL A 477 17.45 19.89 13.65
N ALA A 478 17.89 19.67 12.39
CA ALA A 478 18.20 20.75 11.49
C ALA A 478 17.46 20.58 10.16
N ILE A 479 17.02 21.70 9.62
CA ILE A 479 16.34 21.79 8.31
C ILE A 479 17.04 22.90 7.55
N SER A 480 17.55 22.57 6.36
CA SER A 480 18.24 23.52 5.49
C SER A 480 17.62 23.52 4.11
N HIS A 481 17.59 24.67 3.50
CA HIS A 481 17.26 24.88 2.11
C HIS A 481 18.56 25.04 1.34
N ARG A 482 18.79 24.17 0.37
CA ARG A 482 20.02 24.16 -0.40
C ARG A 482 19.91 25.01 -1.65
N ARG A 483 21.03 25.53 -2.12
CA ARG A 483 21.15 26.33 -3.34
C ARG A 483 20.49 25.69 -4.57
N ASP A 484 20.51 24.37 -4.66
CA ASP A 484 19.90 23.62 -5.75
C ASP A 484 18.38 23.47 -5.63
N GLY A 485 17.75 24.09 -4.64
CA GLY A 485 16.32 24.02 -4.39
C GLY A 485 15.90 22.68 -3.75
N SER A 486 16.82 21.95 -3.14
CA SER A 486 16.48 20.81 -2.28
C SER A 486 16.33 21.22 -0.83
N LEU A 487 15.63 20.40 -0.05
CA LEU A 487 15.59 20.48 1.42
C LEU A 487 16.47 19.38 1.99
N GLU A 488 17.22 19.73 3.01
CA GLU A 488 17.97 18.79 3.83
C GLU A 488 17.39 18.73 5.23
N VAL A 489 17.15 17.53 5.73
CA VAL A 489 16.66 17.27 7.08
C VAL A 489 17.68 16.41 7.81
N ILE A 490 18.11 16.85 8.97
CA ILE A 490 19.01 16.13 9.85
C ILE A 490 18.30 15.84 11.17
N LEU A 491 18.26 14.55 11.53
CA LEU A 491 17.93 14.12 12.89
C LEU A 491 19.21 13.59 13.53
N GLU A 492 19.65 14.23 14.62
CA GLU A 492 20.92 13.91 15.28
C GLU A 492 20.66 13.49 16.73
N ASP A 493 21.07 12.26 17.08
CA ASP A 493 20.98 11.70 18.43
C ASP A 493 22.37 11.43 19.06
N GLY A 494 23.44 11.86 18.38
CA GLY A 494 24.82 11.63 18.78
C GLY A 494 25.33 10.21 18.54
N ARG A 495 24.52 9.33 17.91
CA ARG A 495 24.85 7.91 17.70
C ARG A 495 24.57 7.42 16.28
N SER A 496 23.37 7.70 15.80
CA SER A 496 22.84 7.14 14.54
C SER A 496 22.10 8.24 13.77
N PRO A 497 22.79 9.27 13.29
CA PRO A 497 22.15 10.39 12.62
C PRO A 497 21.42 9.96 11.36
N LEU A 498 20.29 10.61 11.08
CA LEU A 498 19.67 10.60 9.77
C LEU A 498 20.03 11.89 9.05
N LEU A 499 20.64 11.77 7.88
CA LEU A 499 20.75 12.84 6.89
C LEU A 499 19.88 12.45 5.69
N TRP A 500 18.86 13.25 5.43
CA TRP A 500 17.95 13.02 4.31
C TRP A 500 17.77 14.29 3.50
N THR A 501 17.85 14.17 2.18
CA THR A 501 17.69 15.29 1.25
C THR A 501 16.60 15.01 0.23
N THR A 502 15.85 16.03 -0.12
CA THR A 502 14.94 15.96 -1.27
C THR A 502 15.71 16.10 -2.59
N GLU A 503 15.04 15.86 -3.70
CA GLU A 503 15.62 16.06 -5.04
C GLU A 503 15.85 17.54 -5.33
N PRO A 504 16.90 17.92 -6.06
CA PRO A 504 17.09 19.29 -6.52
C PRO A 504 15.84 19.87 -7.21
N GLY A 505 15.52 21.12 -6.92
CA GLY A 505 14.36 21.82 -7.48
C GLY A 505 13.01 21.46 -6.87
N SER A 506 12.96 20.54 -5.88
CA SER A 506 11.71 20.14 -5.22
C SER A 506 11.09 21.25 -4.35
N ALA A 507 11.91 22.16 -3.86
CA ALA A 507 11.53 23.30 -3.02
C ALA A 507 12.18 24.58 -3.58
N PRO A 508 11.63 25.21 -4.62
CA PRO A 508 12.20 26.43 -5.21
C PRO A 508 12.28 27.59 -4.21
N VAL A 509 13.42 28.31 -4.18
CA VAL A 509 13.68 29.39 -3.22
C VAL A 509 12.85 30.65 -3.48
N ASP A 510 12.42 30.86 -4.72
CA ASP A 510 11.68 32.03 -5.20
C ASP A 510 10.17 31.96 -4.92
N ARG A 511 9.71 30.94 -4.22
CA ARG A 511 8.29 30.72 -3.90
C ARG A 511 8.09 30.53 -2.41
N ALA A 512 6.91 30.93 -1.94
CA ALA A 512 6.49 30.62 -0.60
C ALA A 512 6.38 29.09 -0.43
N LEU A 513 6.91 28.61 0.69
CA LEU A 513 6.88 27.19 1.05
C LEU A 513 6.07 26.99 2.33
N HIS A 514 5.25 25.98 2.31
CA HIS A 514 4.70 25.37 3.51
C HIS A 514 5.23 23.96 3.61
N LEU A 515 5.87 23.61 4.69
CA LEU A 515 6.40 22.28 4.91
C LEU A 515 5.91 21.70 6.23
N VAL A 516 5.64 20.40 6.22
CA VAL A 516 5.40 19.61 7.42
C VAL A 516 6.31 18.39 7.36
N ILE A 517 7.24 18.32 8.29
CA ILE A 517 8.09 17.14 8.52
C ILE A 517 7.44 16.35 9.64
N SER A 518 7.00 15.14 9.36
CA SER A 518 6.40 14.24 10.33
C SER A 518 7.35 13.07 10.60
N VAL A 519 7.79 12.93 11.84
CA VAL A 519 8.68 11.87 12.30
C VAL A 519 7.86 10.88 13.10
N ASP A 520 7.54 9.77 12.46
CA ASP A 520 6.73 8.71 13.05
C ASP A 520 7.64 7.66 13.70
N ALA A 521 7.75 7.72 14.98
CA ALA A 521 8.62 6.84 15.78
C ALA A 521 8.07 5.40 15.90
N ASP A 522 6.81 5.18 15.58
CA ASP A 522 6.21 3.85 15.54
C ASP A 522 6.66 3.11 14.27
N SER A 523 6.38 3.65 13.10
CA SER A 523 6.75 3.05 11.81
C SER A 523 8.22 3.28 11.41
N LYS A 524 8.96 4.14 12.14
CA LYS A 524 10.32 4.58 11.83
C LYS A 524 10.43 5.29 10.47
N VAL A 525 9.40 6.03 10.12
CA VAL A 525 9.30 6.76 8.85
C VAL A 525 9.29 8.27 9.09
N LEU A 526 10.08 8.99 8.31
CA LEU A 526 10.01 10.43 8.18
C LEU A 526 9.34 10.76 6.85
N THR A 527 8.28 11.54 6.90
CA THR A 527 7.57 12.06 5.72
C THR A 527 7.67 13.58 5.66
N LEU A 528 7.55 14.11 4.45
CA LEU A 528 7.53 15.53 4.16
C LEU A 528 6.32 15.87 3.31
N VAL A 529 5.49 16.79 3.77
CA VAL A 529 4.43 17.40 2.98
C VAL A 529 4.86 18.80 2.58
N LEU A 530 4.96 19.05 1.28
CA LEU A 530 5.31 20.34 0.70
C LEU A 530 4.09 20.95 0.00
N ASN A 531 3.69 22.16 0.41
CA ASN A 531 2.56 22.88 -0.18
C ASN A 531 1.30 21.99 -0.34
N GLY A 532 1.02 21.21 0.70
CA GLY A 532 -0.13 20.31 0.75
C GLY A 532 -0.02 19.04 -0.13
N GLN A 533 1.18 18.68 -0.54
CA GLN A 533 1.46 17.46 -1.31
C GLN A 533 2.52 16.63 -0.59
N LEU A 534 2.27 15.33 -0.40
CA LEU A 534 3.30 14.43 0.12
C LEU A 534 4.45 14.34 -0.89
N TYR A 535 5.66 14.58 -0.44
CA TYR A 535 6.85 14.44 -1.26
C TYR A 535 7.05 12.97 -1.64
N ASP A 536 7.18 12.68 -2.93
CA ASP A 536 7.25 11.34 -3.49
C ASP A 536 8.65 10.91 -3.97
N GLY A 537 9.64 11.81 -3.81
CA GLY A 537 11.02 11.54 -4.19
C GLY A 537 11.37 11.95 -5.63
N GLY A 538 10.43 12.49 -6.40
CA GLY A 538 10.70 12.87 -7.80
C GLY A 538 11.19 11.67 -8.61
N SER A 539 12.40 11.71 -9.18
CA SER A 539 13.02 10.60 -9.91
C SER A 539 13.57 9.48 -9.01
N ARG A 540 13.72 9.73 -7.71
CA ARG A 540 14.20 8.74 -6.73
C ARG A 540 13.12 7.71 -6.44
N PRO A 541 13.47 6.47 -6.09
CA PRO A 541 12.47 5.45 -5.75
C PRO A 541 11.57 5.83 -4.56
N PHE A 542 12.12 6.46 -3.54
CA PHE A 542 11.43 6.76 -2.28
C PHE A 542 11.29 8.26 -2.05
N GLY A 543 10.11 8.69 -1.61
CA GLY A 543 9.82 10.05 -1.16
C GLY A 543 9.81 10.22 0.36
N TYR A 544 10.16 9.20 1.09
CA TYR A 544 10.24 9.20 2.54
C TYR A 544 11.59 8.64 3.00
N ALA A 545 11.98 8.96 4.23
CA ALA A 545 13.16 8.38 4.85
C ALA A 545 12.77 7.37 5.93
N ARG A 546 13.63 6.38 6.15
CA ARG A 546 13.60 5.54 7.34
C ARG A 546 14.78 5.88 8.20
N PHE A 547 14.54 6.09 9.49
CA PHE A 547 15.62 6.31 10.45
C PHE A 547 15.91 5.03 11.24
N ASN A 548 17.09 5.01 11.84
CA ASN A 548 17.55 3.86 12.62
C ASN A 548 16.54 3.54 13.75
N PRO A 549 16.04 2.30 13.86
CA PRO A 549 15.09 1.94 14.92
C PRO A 549 15.61 2.16 16.34
N PHE A 550 16.93 2.25 16.51
CA PHE A 550 17.59 2.54 17.79
C PHE A 550 17.90 4.01 18.01
N MET A 551 17.52 4.92 17.09
CA MET A 551 17.64 6.35 17.27
C MET A 551 16.94 6.76 18.58
N TYR A 552 17.69 7.43 19.46
CA TYR A 552 17.24 7.61 20.83
C TYR A 552 16.48 8.92 21.03
N ASP A 553 17.17 10.05 20.91
CA ASP A 553 16.69 11.35 21.34
C ASP A 553 17.29 12.42 20.43
N VAL A 554 16.44 13.24 19.85
CA VAL A 554 16.83 14.36 18.99
C VAL A 554 16.59 15.72 19.69
N ASN A 555 16.56 15.74 21.02
CA ASN A 555 16.45 16.97 21.81
C ASN A 555 17.77 17.74 21.81
N GLY A 556 17.74 18.89 21.17
CA GLY A 556 18.87 19.80 21.08
C GLY A 556 18.84 20.92 22.13
N SER A 557 18.98 22.16 21.66
CA SER A 557 18.86 23.35 22.49
C SER A 557 17.46 23.51 23.08
N PRO A 558 17.31 23.84 24.36
CA PRO A 558 16.01 24.11 24.95
C PRO A 558 15.44 25.48 24.51
N THR A 559 16.22 26.27 23.80
CA THR A 559 15.82 27.58 23.27
C THR A 559 16.33 27.74 21.86
N VAL A 560 15.57 28.39 21.00
CA VAL A 560 15.94 28.79 19.65
C VAL A 560 15.75 30.30 19.50
N GLU A 561 16.62 30.93 18.72
CA GLU A 561 16.59 32.39 18.51
C GLU A 561 16.10 32.69 17.08
N TRP A 562 15.10 33.55 16.96
CA TRP A 562 14.59 33.97 15.66
C TRP A 562 15.60 34.91 14.97
N GLY A 563 16.02 34.55 13.77
CA GLY A 563 17.08 35.20 13.01
C GLY A 563 18.46 34.55 13.16
N ARG A 564 18.58 33.51 14.01
CA ARG A 564 19.82 32.76 14.18
C ARG A 564 19.59 31.24 14.05
N SER A 565 18.73 30.67 14.93
CA SER A 565 18.36 29.25 14.88
C SER A 565 17.15 29.02 14.00
N ILE A 566 16.30 30.02 13.80
CA ILE A 566 15.18 30.05 12.87
C ILE A 566 15.43 31.18 11.88
N ASP A 567 15.34 30.85 10.58
CA ASP A 567 15.54 31.83 9.51
C ASP A 567 14.54 32.99 9.53
N LEU A 568 14.97 34.15 9.10
CA LEU A 568 14.15 35.37 9.06
C LEU A 568 12.93 35.30 8.15
N GLY A 569 13.00 34.50 7.08
CA GLY A 569 11.87 34.26 6.17
C GLY A 569 10.83 33.29 6.69
N VAL A 570 11.05 32.68 7.84
CA VAL A 570 10.03 31.84 8.45
C VAL A 570 8.94 32.72 9.06
N THR A 571 7.68 32.44 8.74
CA THR A 571 6.51 33.21 9.21
C THR A 571 5.64 32.44 10.18
N LEU A 572 5.75 31.13 10.17
CA LEU A 572 5.03 30.22 11.08
C LEU A 572 5.95 29.09 11.49
N VAL A 573 5.93 28.75 12.75
CA VAL A 573 6.45 27.48 13.29
C VAL A 573 5.39 26.87 14.18
N ARG A 574 5.06 25.59 13.93
CA ARG A 574 4.33 24.74 14.87
C ARG A 574 5.13 23.48 15.14
N VAL A 575 5.18 23.08 16.38
CA VAL A 575 5.78 21.82 16.81
C VAL A 575 4.72 20.99 17.49
N TYR A 576 4.62 19.73 17.07
CA TYR A 576 3.65 18.77 17.60
C TYR A 576 4.38 17.67 18.38
N GLY A 577 3.84 17.25 19.52
CA GLY A 577 4.32 16.10 20.31
C GLY A 577 3.80 14.76 19.79
N ARG A 578 3.50 14.67 18.50
CA ARG A 578 3.09 13.48 17.77
C ARG A 578 3.39 13.62 16.29
N SER A 579 3.44 12.52 15.57
CA SER A 579 3.39 12.57 14.10
C SER A 579 2.04 13.11 13.62
N LEU A 580 2.05 13.82 12.49
CA LEU A 580 0.84 14.19 11.78
C LEU A 580 0.58 13.19 10.66
N PHE A 581 -0.68 12.86 10.46
CA PHE A 581 -1.11 12.22 9.23
C PHE A 581 -0.90 13.17 8.03
N THR A 582 -0.65 12.61 6.86
CA THR A 582 -0.55 13.39 5.61
C THR A 582 -1.79 14.26 5.40
N SER A 583 -2.97 13.73 5.67
CA SER A 583 -4.25 14.43 5.57
C SER A 583 -4.33 15.64 6.49
N GLU A 584 -3.80 15.54 7.71
CA GLU A 584 -3.73 16.67 8.65
C GLU A 584 -2.78 17.76 8.13
N ALA A 585 -1.61 17.36 7.61
CA ALA A 585 -0.64 18.31 7.02
C ALA A 585 -1.22 19.02 5.78
N VAL A 586 -1.98 18.30 4.95
CA VAL A 586 -2.74 18.88 3.82
C VAL A 586 -3.80 19.86 4.30
N GLY A 587 -4.53 19.52 5.35
CA GLY A 587 -5.52 20.39 6.01
C GLY A 587 -4.89 21.67 6.52
N ASN A 588 -3.76 21.58 7.21
CA ASN A 588 -2.98 22.71 7.74
C ASN A 588 -2.56 23.67 6.61
N PHE A 589 -2.02 23.15 5.52
CA PHE A 589 -1.66 23.94 4.35
C PHE A 589 -2.86 24.72 3.79
N ARG A 590 -3.98 24.05 3.56
CA ARG A 590 -5.17 24.67 2.99
C ARG A 590 -5.83 25.67 3.92
N ALA A 591 -5.74 25.44 5.23
CA ALA A 591 -6.20 26.42 6.23
C ALA A 591 -5.39 27.70 6.18
N LEU A 592 -4.08 27.63 5.92
CA LEU A 592 -3.23 28.82 5.75
C LEU A 592 -3.51 29.57 4.46
N ALA A 593 -3.74 28.87 3.35
CA ALA A 593 -4.05 29.49 2.05
C ALA A 593 -5.43 30.18 2.01
N SER A 594 -6.25 30.01 3.06
CA SER A 594 -7.58 30.61 3.17
C SER A 594 -7.58 31.90 4.02
N ILE A 595 -6.44 32.29 4.61
CA ILE A 595 -6.21 33.50 5.37
C ILE A 595 -5.47 34.51 4.50
#